data_f76996a58d622b0a26f0ff9123e7d757
#
_entry.id   f76996a58d622b0a26f0ff9123e7d757
#
_cell.length_a   1.000
_cell.length_b   1.000
_cell.length_c   1.000
_cell.angle_alpha   90.00
_cell.angle_beta   90.00
_cell.angle_gamma   90.00
#
_symmetry.space_group_name_H-M   'P 1'
#
loop_
_entity.id
_entity.type
_entity.pdbx_description
1 polymer ?
#
loop_
_entity_poly.entity_id
_entity_poly.type
_entity_poly.pdbx_seq_one_letter_code
_entity_poly.pdbx_strand_id
1 'polypeptide(L)' 'MKNISTYISIDPELRFSKPCIKGTRIAVSDILKWLASGMTQEEILHDYPSLRKEHILAALTFAADRESMIKIVAA' A
#
# COMPACT_ATOMS: atom_id res chain seq x y z
N MET A 1 -16.70 4.07 0.34
CA MET A 1 -15.32 3.59 0.27
C MET A 1 -14.40 4.49 1.07
N LYS A 2 -13.48 3.90 1.79
CA LYS A 2 -12.54 4.68 2.56
C LYS A 2 -11.64 5.50 1.62
N ASN A 3 -11.37 6.75 2.00
CA ASN A 3 -10.54 7.62 1.18
C ASN A 3 -9.07 7.22 1.32
N ILE A 4 -8.54 6.50 0.36
CA ILE A 4 -7.16 6.02 0.41
C ILE A 4 -6.15 7.15 0.33
N SER A 5 -6.51 8.32 -0.19
CA SER A 5 -5.60 9.45 -0.24
C SER A 5 -5.24 9.98 1.16
N THR A 6 -5.99 9.57 2.18
CA THR A 6 -5.64 9.88 3.57
C THR A 6 -4.37 9.14 4.00
N TYR A 7 -4.12 7.96 3.43
CA TYR A 7 -3.04 7.08 3.86
C TYR A 7 -1.94 6.91 2.82
N ILE A 8 -2.22 7.19 1.55
CA ILE A 8 -1.30 6.94 0.44
C ILE A 8 -1.04 8.24 -0.30
N SER A 9 0.22 8.49 -0.61
CA SER A 9 0.62 9.64 -1.40
C SER A 9 1.55 9.21 -2.53
N ILE A 10 1.56 10.00 -3.59
CA ILE A 10 2.48 9.82 -4.70
C ILE A 10 3.28 11.11 -4.82
N ASP A 11 4.57 11.04 -4.50
CA ASP A 11 5.46 12.19 -4.52
C ASP A 11 6.52 11.94 -5.59
N PRO A 12 6.64 12.83 -6.60
CA PRO A 12 7.63 12.64 -7.67
C PRO A 12 9.06 12.53 -7.16
N GLU A 13 9.36 13.12 -6.01
CA GLU A 13 10.71 13.12 -5.47
C GLU A 13 10.94 11.97 -4.50
N LEU A 14 9.92 11.14 -4.24
CA LEU A 14 10.00 10.04 -3.31
C LEU A 14 9.77 8.73 -4.03
N ARG A 15 10.78 7.83 -3.99
CA ARG A 15 10.67 6.49 -4.54
C ARG A 15 10.22 6.48 -6.00
N PHE A 16 10.66 7.47 -6.79
CA PHE A 16 10.34 7.55 -8.23
C PHE A 16 8.83 7.57 -8.51
N SER A 17 8.10 8.34 -7.73
CA SER A 17 6.65 8.48 -7.84
C SER A 17 5.88 7.20 -7.51
N LYS A 18 6.48 6.25 -6.81
CA LYS A 18 5.74 5.08 -6.36
C LYS A 18 4.75 5.47 -5.26
N PRO A 19 3.55 4.89 -5.26
CA PRO A 19 2.62 5.12 -4.15
C PRO A 19 3.24 4.66 -2.85
N CYS A 20 3.28 5.55 -1.87
CA CYS A 20 3.85 5.28 -0.55
C CYS A 20 2.85 5.58 0.54
N ILE A 21 3.04 4.94 1.69
CA ILE A 21 2.28 5.28 2.89
C ILE A 21 2.67 6.70 3.30
N LYS A 22 1.67 7.56 3.44
CA LYS A 22 1.87 8.97 3.73
C LYS A 22 2.73 9.14 4.98
N GLY A 23 3.74 10.00 4.87
CA GLY A 23 4.66 10.25 5.98
C GLY A 23 5.78 9.23 6.12
N THR A 24 5.89 8.27 5.23
CA THR A 24 6.94 7.26 5.27
C THR A 24 7.56 7.07 3.89
N ARG A 25 8.63 6.30 3.83
CA ARG A 25 9.21 5.84 2.56
C ARG A 25 8.79 4.42 2.22
N ILE A 26 7.82 3.88 2.94
CA ILE A 26 7.32 2.53 2.71
C ILE A 26 6.33 2.58 1.56
N ALA A 27 6.64 1.89 0.47
CA ALA A 27 5.76 1.85 -0.68
C ALA A 27 4.62 0.86 -0.46
N VAL A 28 3.50 1.10 -1.12
CA VAL A 28 2.39 0.15 -1.14
C VAL A 28 2.89 -1.22 -1.60
N SER A 29 3.74 -1.26 -2.62
CA SER A 29 4.29 -2.52 -3.14
C SER A 29 5.14 -3.25 -2.11
N ASP A 30 5.81 -2.54 -1.20
CA ASP A 30 6.57 -3.19 -0.13
C ASP A 30 5.64 -3.99 0.78
N ILE A 31 4.54 -3.37 1.19
CA ILE A 31 3.55 -4.05 2.05
C ILE A 31 2.99 -5.28 1.34
N LEU A 32 2.64 -5.13 0.06
CA LEU A 32 2.07 -6.23 -0.70
C LEU A 32 3.06 -7.40 -0.83
N LYS A 33 4.35 -7.09 -1.03
CA LYS A 33 5.38 -8.11 -1.11
C LYS A 33 5.58 -8.84 0.22
N TRP A 34 5.53 -8.12 1.33
CA TRP A 34 5.64 -8.75 2.65
C TRP A 34 4.48 -9.72 2.88
N LEU A 35 3.26 -9.30 2.57
CA LEU A 35 2.10 -10.17 2.70
C LEU A 35 2.21 -11.38 1.77
N ALA A 36 2.67 -11.16 0.53
CA ALA A 36 2.84 -12.24 -0.42
C ALA A 36 3.91 -13.24 0.02
N SER A 37 4.90 -12.79 0.79
CA SER A 37 5.95 -13.67 1.29
C SER A 37 5.51 -14.49 2.51
N GLY A 38 4.31 -14.25 3.02
CA GLY A 38 3.77 -14.99 4.14
C GLY A 38 3.80 -14.27 5.48
N MET A 39 4.24 -12.99 5.50
CA MET A 39 4.20 -12.22 6.74
C MET A 39 2.74 -11.94 7.13
N THR A 40 2.45 -12.06 8.41
CA THR A 40 1.14 -11.66 8.94
C THR A 40 1.11 -10.15 9.13
N GLN A 41 -0.10 -9.60 9.27
CA GLN A 41 -0.24 -8.18 9.56
C GLN A 41 0.46 -7.83 10.87
N GLU A 42 0.32 -8.67 11.88
CA GLU A 42 0.98 -8.45 13.18
C GLU A 42 2.49 -8.39 13.05
N GLU A 43 3.07 -9.28 12.24
CA GLU A 43 4.51 -9.26 12.01
C GLU A 43 4.97 -7.98 11.33
N ILE A 44 4.21 -7.52 10.34
CA ILE A 44 4.51 -6.27 9.65
C ILE A 44 4.46 -5.10 10.62
N LEU A 45 3.42 -5.02 11.44
CA LEU A 45 3.26 -3.92 12.39
C LEU A 45 4.32 -3.96 13.49
N HIS A 46 4.80 -5.15 13.85
CA HIS A 46 5.88 -5.30 14.82
C HIS A 46 7.20 -4.80 14.23
N ASP A 47 7.51 -5.17 13.00
CA ASP A 47 8.77 -4.82 12.36
C ASP A 47 8.82 -3.36 11.90
N TYR A 48 7.66 -2.77 11.60
CA TYR A 48 7.55 -1.41 11.08
C TYR A 48 6.57 -0.61 11.93
N PRO A 49 7.01 -0.16 13.12
CA PRO A 49 6.10 0.48 14.08
C PRO A 49 5.50 1.81 13.62
N SER A 50 6.00 2.39 12.52
CA SER A 50 5.37 3.58 11.94
C SER A 50 4.07 3.24 11.20
N LEU A 51 3.82 1.96 10.95
CA LEU A 51 2.61 1.52 10.27
C LEU A 51 1.51 1.18 11.26
N ARG A 52 0.27 1.33 10.81
CA ARG A 52 -0.92 0.92 11.53
C ARG A 52 -1.72 -0.02 10.64
N LYS A 53 -2.69 -0.71 11.23
CA LYS A 53 -3.55 -1.62 10.50
C LYS A 53 -4.23 -0.92 9.32
N GLU A 54 -4.64 0.33 9.50
CA GLU A 54 -5.29 1.12 8.46
C GLU A 54 -4.39 1.28 7.24
N HIS A 55 -3.09 1.37 7.44
CA HIS A 55 -2.14 1.49 6.32
C HIS A 55 -2.11 0.21 5.49
N ILE A 56 -2.14 -0.93 6.16
CA ILE A 56 -2.16 -2.23 5.45
C ILE A 56 -3.45 -2.37 4.66
N LEU A 57 -4.58 -2.02 5.27
CA LEU A 57 -5.86 -2.08 4.59
C LEU A 57 -5.92 -1.13 3.41
N ALA A 58 -5.34 0.07 3.55
CA ALA A 58 -5.27 1.03 2.45
C ALA A 58 -4.44 0.49 1.30
N ALA A 59 -3.32 -0.18 1.59
CA ALA A 59 -2.49 -0.79 0.56
C ALA A 59 -3.25 -1.87 -0.21
N LEU A 60 -3.99 -2.70 0.51
CA LEU A 60 -4.80 -3.74 -0.13
C LEU A 60 -5.91 -3.15 -0.98
N THR A 61 -6.57 -2.10 -0.49
CA THR A 61 -7.61 -1.41 -1.25
C THR A 61 -7.05 -0.79 -2.52
N PHE A 62 -5.88 -0.17 -2.42
CA PHE A 62 -5.21 0.41 -3.57
C PHE A 62 -4.92 -0.64 -4.63
N ALA A 63 -4.41 -1.80 -4.21
CA ALA A 63 -4.12 -2.89 -5.12
C ALA A 63 -5.38 -3.45 -5.79
N ALA A 64 -6.45 -3.58 -5.02
CA ALA A 64 -7.71 -4.08 -5.54
C ALA A 64 -8.29 -3.14 -6.60
N ASP A 65 -8.23 -1.84 -6.35
CA ASP A 65 -8.70 -0.85 -7.31
C ASP A 65 -7.90 -0.89 -8.59
N ARG A 66 -6.60 -1.03 -8.50
CA ARG A 66 -5.75 -1.11 -9.69
C ARG A 66 -6.01 -2.37 -10.49
N GLU A 67 -6.21 -3.48 -9.83
CA GLU A 67 -6.53 -4.73 -10.50
C GLU A 67 -7.85 -4.63 -11.26
N SER A 68 -8.86 -4.01 -10.65
CA SER A 68 -10.15 -3.79 -11.31
C SER A 68 -9.98 -2.95 -12.56
N MET A 69 -9.17 -1.90 -12.48
CA MET A 69 -8.89 -1.03 -13.62
C MET A 69 -8.22 -1.78 -14.76
N ILE A 70 -7.23 -2.59 -14.43
CA ILE A 70 -6.52 -3.40 -15.42
C ILE A 70 -7.45 -4.37 -16.09
N LYS A 71 -8.34 -4.99 -15.33
CA LYS A 71 -9.34 -5.92 -15.86
C LYS A 71 -10.25 -5.25 -16.89
N ILE A 72 -10.71 -4.05 -16.59
CA ILE A 72 -11.58 -3.28 -17.48
C ILE A 72 -10.85 -2.99 -18.79
N VAL A 73 -9.59 -2.60 -18.71
CA VAL A 73 -8.80 -2.28 -19.88
C VAL A 73 -8.52 -3.52 -20.72
N ALA A 74 -8.26 -4.65 -20.06
CA ALA A 74 -7.94 -5.89 -20.76
C ALA A 74 -9.16 -6.57 -21.38
N ALA A 75 -10.32 -6.30 -20.87
CA ALA A 75 -11.55 -6.87 -21.39
C ALA A 75 -11.99 -6.14 -22.66
#